data_b26aeb21567ba86deb349b7cc82328dc
#
_entry.id   b26aeb21567ba86deb349b7cc82328dc
#
_cell.length_a   1.000
_cell.length_b   1.000
_cell.length_c   1.000
_cell.angle_alpha   90.00
_cell.angle_beta   90.00
_cell.angle_gamma   90.00
#
_symmetry.space_group_name_H-M   'P 1'
#
loop_
_entity.id
_entity.type
_entity.pdbx_description
1 polymer ?
#
loop_
_entity_poly.entity_id
_entity_poly.type
_entity_poly.pdbx_seq_one_letter_code
_entity_poly.pdbx_strand_id
1 'polypeptide(L)'
;MRLLQRGRRRPRSKTIRPVEPYLLAGTDEARRLGHNYVGTEHVLSVLVRDPAGAATRLLADLGVTTDAVERALACWLDDSTAAATIDPNALATLGIDFEEVRERLEQTFGPGALERTRSGCIGVCPRLKRALAYSLDHASEGSLGEEQVLLGLLSVPDSVAARVLSELGVSLAAAQAALETG
;
A
#
# COMPACT_ATOMS: atom_id res chain seq x y z
N MET A 1 -42.77 23.57 23.41
CA MET A 1 -41.83 22.56 23.98
C MET A 1 -41.05 21.97 22.80
N ARG A 2 -39.89 22.51 22.44
CA ARG A 2 -39.06 22.07 21.31
C ARG A 2 -37.94 21.20 21.87
N LEU A 3 -37.98 19.90 21.56
CA LEU A 3 -36.93 18.94 21.85
C LEU A 3 -35.75 19.18 20.90
N LEU A 4 -34.66 19.70 21.43
CA LEU A 4 -33.36 19.77 20.77
C LEU A 4 -32.80 18.35 20.61
N GLN A 5 -32.83 17.82 19.39
CA GLN A 5 -32.08 16.63 19.03
C GLN A 5 -30.59 16.96 19.10
N ARG A 6 -29.94 16.52 20.18
CA ARG A 6 -28.47 16.49 20.27
C ARG A 6 -27.95 15.52 19.21
N GLY A 7 -27.36 16.09 18.16
CA GLY A 7 -26.60 15.33 17.17
C GLY A 7 -25.54 14.48 17.87
N ARG A 8 -25.66 13.17 17.78
CA ARG A 8 -24.64 12.21 18.19
C ARG A 8 -23.39 12.50 17.37
N ARG A 9 -22.41 13.16 17.96
CA ARG A 9 -21.03 13.20 17.41
C ARG A 9 -20.58 11.74 17.36
N ARG A 10 -20.38 11.21 16.13
CA ARG A 10 -19.69 9.94 15.95
C ARG A 10 -18.33 10.02 16.65
N PRO A 11 -17.97 9.06 17.51
CA PRO A 11 -16.66 9.05 18.13
C PRO A 11 -15.61 9.04 17.00
N ARG A 12 -14.73 10.02 16.98
CA ARG A 12 -13.54 10.02 16.14
C ARG A 12 -12.76 8.77 16.52
N SER A 13 -12.72 7.84 15.60
CA SER A 13 -12.14 6.51 15.76
C SER A 13 -10.74 6.59 16.38
N LYS A 14 -10.57 5.99 17.55
CA LYS A 14 -9.27 5.70 18.18
C LYS A 14 -8.40 4.77 17.33
N THR A 15 -8.96 4.21 16.26
CA THR A 15 -8.43 3.12 15.44
C THR A 15 -7.36 3.55 14.43
N ILE A 16 -7.20 4.86 14.15
CA ILE A 16 -6.27 5.34 13.10
C ILE A 16 -4.84 5.54 13.65
N ARG A 17 -4.69 5.88 14.92
CA ARG A 17 -3.38 6.19 15.52
C ARG A 17 -2.32 5.09 15.39
N PRO A 18 -2.62 3.79 15.58
CA PRO A 18 -1.61 2.74 15.48
C PRO A 18 -1.08 2.52 14.06
N VAL A 19 -1.88 2.80 13.00
CA VAL A 19 -1.47 2.62 11.60
C VAL A 19 -0.83 3.87 10.98
N GLU A 20 -0.96 5.03 11.64
CA GLU A 20 -0.50 6.33 11.15
C GLU A 20 0.99 6.33 10.77
N PRO A 21 1.93 5.80 11.60
CA PRO A 21 3.35 5.77 11.24
C PRO A 21 3.61 5.03 9.93
N TYR A 22 2.97 3.88 9.72
CA TYR A 22 3.14 3.07 8.51
C TYR A 22 2.52 3.74 7.27
N LEU A 23 1.40 4.44 7.44
CA LEU A 23 0.78 5.21 6.37
C LEU A 23 1.63 6.42 5.98
N LEU A 24 2.20 7.14 6.95
CA LEU A 24 3.07 8.28 6.69
C LEU A 24 4.35 7.83 5.97
N ALA A 25 5.04 6.83 6.51
CA ALA A 25 6.25 6.29 5.90
C ALA A 25 5.98 5.71 4.50
N GLY A 26 4.88 4.96 4.32
CA GLY A 26 4.45 4.47 3.00
C GLY A 26 4.09 5.61 2.03
N THR A 27 3.54 6.72 2.53
CA THR A 27 3.25 7.90 1.71
C THR A 27 4.53 8.59 1.23
N ASP A 28 5.53 8.71 2.11
CA ASP A 28 6.83 9.30 1.74
C ASP A 28 7.57 8.41 0.74
N GLU A 29 7.45 7.09 0.89
CA GLU A 29 8.00 6.13 -0.07
C GLU A 29 7.29 6.21 -1.43
N ALA A 30 5.97 6.31 -1.46
CA ALA A 30 5.20 6.49 -2.68
C ALA A 30 5.62 7.79 -3.41
N ARG A 31 5.83 8.89 -2.67
CA ARG A 31 6.34 10.15 -3.22
C ARG A 31 7.74 9.99 -3.80
N ARG A 32 8.63 9.29 -3.10
CA ARG A 32 10.00 9.02 -3.55
C ARG A 32 10.02 8.27 -4.88
N LEU A 33 9.07 7.35 -5.06
CA LEU A 33 8.90 6.55 -6.28
C LEU A 33 8.06 7.26 -7.36
N GLY A 34 7.54 8.47 -7.10
CA GLY A 34 6.70 9.20 -8.04
C GLY A 34 5.28 8.63 -8.20
N HIS A 35 4.83 7.82 -7.26
CA HIS A 35 3.49 7.22 -7.29
C HIS A 35 2.45 8.16 -6.71
N ASN A 36 1.23 8.13 -7.26
CA ASN A 36 0.09 8.92 -6.81
C ASN A 36 -0.85 8.18 -5.86
N TYR A 37 -0.42 7.02 -5.35
CA TYR A 37 -1.15 6.19 -4.39
C TYR A 37 -0.18 5.54 -3.40
N VAL A 38 -0.70 5.17 -2.22
CA VAL A 38 0.02 4.32 -1.25
C VAL A 38 -0.53 2.91 -1.37
N GLY A 39 0.33 1.97 -1.76
CA GLY A 39 0.04 0.55 -1.87
C GLY A 39 0.76 -0.28 -0.81
N THR A 40 0.51 -1.58 -0.85
CA THR A 40 1.13 -2.57 0.06
C THR A 40 2.64 -2.67 -0.15
N GLU A 41 3.11 -2.48 -1.38
CA GLU A 41 4.52 -2.45 -1.78
C GLU A 41 5.30 -1.35 -1.07
N HIS A 42 4.71 -0.16 -0.92
CA HIS A 42 5.35 0.96 -0.26
C HIS A 42 5.56 0.68 1.23
N VAL A 43 4.54 0.09 1.89
CA VAL A 43 4.64 -0.28 3.30
C VAL A 43 5.63 -1.43 3.49
N LEU A 44 5.64 -2.43 2.60
CA LEU A 44 6.62 -3.52 2.64
C LEU A 44 8.04 -2.98 2.48
N SER A 45 8.28 -2.09 1.50
CA SER A 45 9.58 -1.43 1.30
C SER A 45 10.07 -0.71 2.55
N VAL A 46 9.17 -0.02 3.26
CA VAL A 46 9.52 0.66 4.53
C VAL A 46 9.87 -0.33 5.63
N LEU A 47 9.08 -1.40 5.79
CA LEU A 47 9.31 -2.40 6.84
C LEU A 47 10.68 -3.09 6.72
N VAL A 48 11.10 -3.41 5.50
CA VAL A 48 12.36 -4.14 5.29
C VAL A 48 13.61 -3.25 5.34
N ARG A 49 13.46 -1.92 5.39
CA ARG A 49 14.60 -0.99 5.50
C ARG A 49 15.21 -0.93 6.88
N ASP A 50 14.48 -1.27 7.92
CA ASP A 50 15.06 -1.35 9.26
C ASP A 50 15.67 -2.75 9.48
N PRO A 51 17.00 -2.90 9.48
CA PRO A 51 17.65 -4.19 9.69
C PRO A 51 17.39 -4.77 11.09
N ALA A 52 17.07 -3.91 12.06
CA ALA A 52 16.73 -4.29 13.43
C ALA A 52 15.21 -4.42 13.63
N GLY A 53 14.41 -4.15 12.61
CA GLY A 53 12.97 -4.21 12.64
C GLY A 53 12.44 -5.62 12.93
N ALA A 54 11.29 -5.68 13.58
CA ALA A 54 10.67 -6.96 13.92
C ALA A 54 10.18 -7.70 12.67
N ALA A 55 9.69 -6.98 11.66
CA ALA A 55 9.32 -7.57 10.38
C ALA A 55 10.52 -8.16 9.65
N THR A 56 11.66 -7.48 9.68
CA THR A 56 12.93 -7.95 9.07
C THR A 56 13.43 -9.22 9.75
N ARG A 57 13.39 -9.28 11.09
CA ARG A 57 13.76 -10.50 11.84
C ARG A 57 12.84 -11.67 11.48
N LEU A 58 11.53 -11.44 11.46
CA LEU A 58 10.57 -12.48 11.08
C LEU A 58 10.83 -13.02 9.66
N LEU A 59 11.15 -12.15 8.70
CA LEU A 59 11.52 -12.58 7.34
C LEU A 59 12.84 -13.38 7.34
N ALA A 60 13.82 -12.98 8.14
CA ALA A 60 15.09 -13.70 8.27
C ALA A 60 14.89 -15.10 8.87
N ASP A 61 14.02 -15.26 9.87
CA ASP A 61 13.66 -16.55 10.46
C ASP A 61 12.98 -17.47 9.44
N LEU A 62 12.30 -16.89 8.45
CA LEU A 62 11.72 -17.59 7.29
C LEU A 62 12.71 -17.80 6.14
N GLY A 63 13.98 -17.43 6.31
CA GLY A 63 15.04 -17.60 5.32
C GLY A 63 15.05 -16.54 4.21
N VAL A 64 14.35 -15.41 4.39
CA VAL A 64 14.27 -14.34 3.40
C VAL A 64 15.06 -13.12 3.85
N THR A 65 15.99 -12.66 3.00
CA THR A 65 16.81 -11.47 3.25
C THR A 65 16.12 -10.21 2.74
N THR A 66 16.42 -9.07 3.37
CA THR A 66 15.95 -7.75 2.92
C THR A 66 16.30 -7.47 1.46
N ASP A 67 17.54 -7.77 1.05
CA ASP A 67 17.99 -7.59 -0.33
C ASP A 67 17.16 -8.42 -1.34
N ALA A 68 16.67 -9.60 -0.94
CA ALA A 68 15.80 -10.40 -1.80
C ALA A 68 14.44 -9.73 -1.98
N VAL A 69 13.87 -9.19 -0.90
CA VAL A 69 12.59 -8.46 -0.95
C VAL A 69 12.73 -7.18 -1.77
N GLU A 70 13.79 -6.40 -1.56
CA GLU A 70 14.02 -5.15 -2.30
C GLU A 70 14.19 -5.40 -3.80
N ARG A 71 14.95 -6.43 -4.18
CA ARG A 71 15.10 -6.81 -5.60
C ARG A 71 13.78 -7.27 -6.22
N ALA A 72 13.01 -8.08 -5.53
CA ALA A 72 11.71 -8.53 -6.01
C ALA A 72 10.73 -7.35 -6.13
N LEU A 73 10.71 -6.44 -5.15
CA LEU A 73 9.91 -5.21 -5.23
C LEU A 73 10.33 -4.33 -6.40
N ALA A 74 11.63 -4.14 -6.64
CA ALA A 74 12.13 -3.34 -7.76
C ALA A 74 11.67 -3.93 -9.10
N CYS A 75 11.77 -5.25 -9.28
CA CYS A 75 11.28 -5.95 -10.48
C CYS A 75 9.77 -5.71 -10.71
N TRP A 76 8.96 -5.83 -9.67
CA TRP A 76 7.52 -5.56 -9.75
C TRP A 76 7.18 -4.10 -10.05
N LEU A 77 7.96 -3.17 -9.53
CA LEU A 77 7.77 -1.74 -9.74
C LEU A 77 8.20 -1.32 -11.16
N ASP A 78 9.29 -1.88 -11.68
CA ASP A 78 9.75 -1.64 -13.05
C ASP A 78 8.72 -2.15 -14.06
N ASP A 79 8.20 -3.36 -13.88
CA ASP A 79 7.13 -3.93 -14.73
C ASP A 79 5.86 -3.07 -14.65
N SER A 80 5.49 -2.59 -13.47
CA SER A 80 4.29 -1.76 -13.30
C SER A 80 4.47 -0.36 -13.91
N THR A 81 5.68 0.18 -13.90
CA THR A 81 5.99 1.48 -14.53
C THR A 81 5.97 1.36 -16.04
N ALA A 82 6.47 0.27 -16.60
CA ALA A 82 6.37 -0.02 -18.03
C ALA A 82 4.90 -0.19 -18.49
N ALA A 83 4.08 -0.84 -17.66
CA ALA A 83 2.63 -0.99 -17.91
C ALA A 83 1.83 0.30 -17.68
N ALA A 84 2.34 1.23 -16.85
CA ALA A 84 1.68 2.50 -16.55
C ALA A 84 2.00 3.60 -17.58
N THR A 85 3.00 3.39 -18.44
CA THR A 85 3.25 4.26 -19.57
C THR A 85 2.26 3.91 -20.67
N ILE A 86 1.14 4.62 -20.70
CA ILE A 86 0.16 4.50 -21.79
C ILE A 86 0.91 4.93 -23.08
N ASP A 87 1.17 3.97 -23.95
CA ASP A 87 1.70 4.26 -25.28
C ASP A 87 0.58 4.86 -26.14
N PRO A 88 0.65 6.14 -26.53
CA PRO A 88 -0.35 6.77 -27.40
C PRO A 88 -0.54 6.00 -28.72
N ASN A 89 0.51 5.37 -29.24
CA ASN A 89 0.42 4.58 -30.47
C ASN A 89 -0.35 3.27 -30.26
N ALA A 90 -0.17 2.62 -29.09
CA ALA A 90 -0.96 1.43 -28.74
C ALA A 90 -2.45 1.77 -28.60
N LEU A 91 -2.79 2.92 -28.01
CA LEU A 91 -4.16 3.41 -27.94
C LEU A 91 -4.73 3.74 -29.33
N ALA A 92 -3.94 4.35 -30.20
CA ALA A 92 -4.35 4.67 -31.58
C ALA A 92 -4.70 3.39 -32.37
N THR A 93 -3.99 2.27 -32.15
CA THR A 93 -4.33 0.97 -32.78
C THR A 93 -5.67 0.41 -32.32
N LEU A 94 -6.14 0.80 -31.12
CA LEU A 94 -7.45 0.48 -30.58
C LEU A 94 -8.53 1.51 -30.95
N GLY A 95 -8.19 2.50 -31.80
CA GLY A 95 -9.08 3.58 -32.18
C GLY A 95 -9.32 4.63 -31.09
N ILE A 96 -8.45 4.68 -30.09
CA ILE A 96 -8.51 5.67 -29.00
C ILE A 96 -7.49 6.77 -29.26
N ASP A 97 -7.97 7.98 -29.49
CA ASP A 97 -7.13 9.18 -29.59
C ASP A 97 -6.82 9.70 -28.19
N PHE A 98 -5.55 9.60 -27.79
CA PHE A 98 -5.10 10.03 -26.47
C PHE A 98 -5.28 11.53 -26.24
N GLU A 99 -5.06 12.34 -27.30
CA GLU A 99 -5.24 13.80 -27.19
C GLU A 99 -6.72 14.16 -27.03
N GLU A 100 -7.63 13.48 -27.72
CA GLU A 100 -9.07 13.68 -27.54
C GLU A 100 -9.51 13.32 -26.13
N VAL A 101 -9.01 12.22 -25.57
CA VAL A 101 -9.28 11.82 -24.19
C VAL A 101 -8.74 12.87 -23.21
N ARG A 102 -7.53 13.37 -23.42
CA ARG A 102 -6.91 14.42 -22.60
C ARG A 102 -7.75 15.69 -22.63
N GLU A 103 -8.12 16.15 -23.82
CA GLU A 103 -8.94 17.35 -23.97
C GLU A 103 -10.30 17.22 -23.27
N ARG A 104 -10.96 16.08 -23.38
CA ARG A 104 -12.24 15.82 -22.70
C ARG A 104 -12.09 15.81 -21.17
N LEU A 105 -10.99 15.25 -20.65
CA LEU A 105 -10.67 15.30 -19.22
C LEU A 105 -10.45 16.74 -18.77
N GLU A 106 -9.69 17.53 -19.52
CA GLU A 106 -9.45 18.94 -19.20
C GLU A 106 -10.70 19.80 -19.31
N GLN A 107 -11.58 19.53 -20.28
CA GLN A 107 -12.88 20.19 -20.39
C GLN A 107 -13.81 19.88 -19.21
N THR A 108 -13.77 18.63 -18.71
CA THR A 108 -14.63 18.17 -17.63
C THR A 108 -14.12 18.58 -16.26
N PHE A 109 -12.81 18.50 -16.03
CA PHE A 109 -12.16 18.69 -14.73
C PHE A 109 -11.25 19.92 -14.64
N GLY A 110 -11.17 20.68 -15.74
CA GLY A 110 -10.38 21.90 -15.87
C GLY A 110 -8.94 21.67 -16.37
N PRO A 111 -8.25 22.75 -16.82
CA PRO A 111 -6.90 22.67 -17.36
C PRO A 111 -5.91 22.00 -16.42
N GLY A 112 -5.03 21.14 -16.91
CA GLY A 112 -4.05 20.41 -16.13
C GLY A 112 -4.66 19.34 -15.22
N ALA A 113 -5.83 18.78 -15.54
CA ALA A 113 -6.49 17.77 -14.74
C ALA A 113 -5.63 16.52 -14.54
N LEU A 114 -4.93 16.07 -15.58
CA LEU A 114 -4.03 14.92 -15.51
C LEU A 114 -2.81 15.19 -14.61
N GLU A 115 -2.20 16.37 -14.72
CA GLU A 115 -1.06 16.78 -13.89
C GLU A 115 -1.46 16.93 -12.43
N ARG A 116 -2.66 17.47 -12.14
CA ARG A 116 -3.19 17.52 -10.77
C ARG A 116 -3.47 16.15 -10.21
N THR A 117 -3.89 15.20 -11.03
CA THR A 117 -4.07 13.80 -10.60
C THR A 117 -2.74 13.16 -10.23
N ARG A 118 -1.65 13.52 -10.93
CA ARG A 118 -0.28 13.07 -10.60
C ARG A 118 0.29 13.74 -9.36
N SER A 119 -0.07 15.00 -9.09
CA SER A 119 0.44 15.82 -7.97
C SER A 119 -0.55 15.98 -6.80
N GLY A 120 -1.76 15.42 -6.91
CA GLY A 120 -2.83 15.54 -5.93
C GLY A 120 -2.63 14.71 -4.66
N CYS A 121 -3.65 14.66 -3.81
CA CYS A 121 -3.65 13.85 -2.59
C CYS A 121 -3.35 12.39 -2.91
N ILE A 122 -2.26 11.88 -2.34
CA ILE A 122 -1.91 10.47 -2.45
C ILE A 122 -2.97 9.64 -1.72
N GLY A 123 -3.73 8.86 -2.48
CA GLY A 123 -4.79 8.01 -1.94
C GLY A 123 -4.24 6.69 -1.42
N VAL A 124 -4.86 6.15 -0.37
CA VAL A 124 -4.54 4.80 0.14
C VAL A 124 -5.32 3.76 -0.66
N CYS A 125 -4.62 2.80 -1.30
CA CYS A 125 -5.28 1.80 -2.11
C CYS A 125 -6.17 0.86 -1.27
N PRO A 126 -7.24 0.27 -1.85
CA PRO A 126 -8.16 -0.60 -1.10
C PRO A 126 -7.48 -1.85 -0.52
N ARG A 127 -6.46 -2.40 -1.18
CA ARG A 127 -5.70 -3.56 -0.68
C ARG A 127 -4.93 -3.22 0.59
N LEU A 128 -4.27 -2.06 0.64
CA LEU A 128 -3.59 -1.61 1.85
C LEU A 128 -4.56 -1.36 3.00
N LYS A 129 -5.75 -0.81 2.73
CA LYS A 129 -6.78 -0.64 3.76
C LYS A 129 -7.22 -1.98 4.36
N ARG A 130 -7.38 -3.03 3.53
CA ARG A 130 -7.70 -4.39 4.00
C ARG A 130 -6.56 -4.98 4.83
N ALA A 131 -5.32 -4.85 4.37
CA ALA A 131 -4.13 -5.31 5.08
C ALA A 131 -4.02 -4.67 6.47
N LEU A 132 -4.15 -3.34 6.55
CA LEU A 132 -4.08 -2.63 7.84
C LEU A 132 -5.27 -2.93 8.75
N ALA A 133 -6.46 -3.19 8.22
CA ALA A 133 -7.60 -3.65 9.01
C ALA A 133 -7.29 -5.01 9.66
N TYR A 134 -6.78 -5.97 8.88
CA TYR A 134 -6.34 -7.26 9.41
C TYR A 134 -5.27 -7.09 10.50
N SER A 135 -4.28 -6.22 10.28
CA SER A 135 -3.22 -5.93 11.26
C SER A 135 -3.78 -5.43 12.59
N LEU A 136 -4.78 -4.54 12.52
CA LEU A 136 -5.44 -3.99 13.71
C LEU A 136 -6.25 -5.03 14.48
N ASP A 137 -6.92 -5.94 13.77
CA ASP A 137 -7.72 -7.01 14.39
C ASP A 137 -6.82 -8.03 15.13
N HIS A 138 -5.54 -8.12 14.75
CA HIS A 138 -4.55 -9.02 15.36
C HIS A 138 -3.50 -8.29 16.19
N ALA A 139 -3.67 -6.98 16.42
CA ALA A 139 -2.77 -6.20 17.25
C ALA A 139 -2.99 -6.49 18.74
N SER A 140 -1.89 -6.53 19.49
CA SER A 140 -1.95 -6.55 20.95
C SER A 140 -2.50 -5.23 21.51
N GLU A 141 -3.07 -5.24 22.71
CA GLU A 141 -3.73 -4.07 23.30
C GLU A 141 -2.90 -2.79 23.19
N GLY A 142 -3.33 -1.87 22.30
CA GLY A 142 -2.81 -0.51 22.17
C GLY A 142 -1.55 -0.34 21.33
N SER A 143 -0.94 -1.43 20.81
CA SER A 143 0.28 -1.38 19.99
C SER A 143 0.13 -2.21 18.71
N LEU A 144 0.43 -1.60 17.58
CA LEU A 144 0.56 -2.27 16.30
C LEU A 144 2.05 -2.41 15.98
N GLY A 145 2.57 -3.63 16.09
CA GLY A 145 3.96 -3.95 15.74
C GLY A 145 4.14 -4.19 14.23
N GLU A 146 5.40 -4.24 13.82
CA GLU A 146 5.75 -4.50 12.42
C GLU A 146 5.37 -5.91 11.98
N GLU A 147 5.43 -6.89 12.87
CA GLU A 147 5.01 -8.26 12.59
C GLU A 147 3.52 -8.33 12.23
N GLN A 148 2.67 -7.62 12.98
CA GLN A 148 1.25 -7.57 12.70
C GLN A 148 0.98 -6.87 11.36
N VAL A 149 1.76 -5.84 11.03
CA VAL A 149 1.65 -5.18 9.72
C VAL A 149 2.10 -6.13 8.61
N LEU A 150 3.20 -6.86 8.78
CA LEU A 150 3.66 -7.87 7.82
C LEU A 150 2.61 -8.98 7.61
N LEU A 151 2.01 -9.50 8.69
CA LEU A 151 0.89 -10.46 8.59
C LEU A 151 -0.30 -9.86 7.82
N GLY A 152 -0.62 -8.59 8.09
CA GLY A 152 -1.66 -7.87 7.37
C GLY A 152 -1.38 -7.76 5.87
N LEU A 153 -0.13 -7.48 5.47
CA LEU A 153 0.27 -7.46 4.07
C LEU A 153 0.10 -8.84 3.41
N LEU A 154 0.50 -9.91 4.10
CA LEU A 154 0.35 -11.30 3.65
C LEU A 154 -1.11 -11.75 3.58
N SER A 155 -2.02 -11.18 4.39
CA SER A 155 -3.45 -11.55 4.42
C SER A 155 -4.22 -11.15 3.17
N VAL A 156 -3.62 -10.37 2.27
CA VAL A 156 -4.24 -9.89 1.03
C VAL A 156 -3.50 -10.48 -0.20
N PRO A 157 -3.86 -11.70 -0.64
CA PRO A 157 -3.08 -12.44 -1.65
C PRO A 157 -2.99 -11.75 -3.02
N ASP A 158 -3.97 -10.91 -3.35
CA ASP A 158 -4.03 -10.12 -4.59
C ASP A 158 -3.22 -8.82 -4.52
N SER A 159 -2.50 -8.56 -3.43
CA SER A 159 -1.63 -7.39 -3.26
C SER A 159 -0.21 -7.63 -3.77
N VAL A 160 0.50 -6.57 -4.13
CA VAL A 160 1.90 -6.65 -4.58
C VAL A 160 2.79 -7.22 -3.48
N ALA A 161 2.65 -6.73 -2.23
CA ALA A 161 3.45 -7.24 -1.12
C ALA A 161 3.28 -8.75 -0.92
N ALA A 162 2.03 -9.25 -0.91
CA ALA A 162 1.78 -10.67 -0.73
C ALA A 162 2.33 -11.52 -1.87
N ARG A 163 2.25 -11.04 -3.12
CA ARG A 163 2.82 -11.72 -4.28
C ARG A 163 4.33 -11.80 -4.21
N VAL A 164 5.00 -10.68 -3.97
CA VAL A 164 6.46 -10.61 -3.78
C VAL A 164 6.92 -11.58 -2.68
N LEU A 165 6.27 -11.55 -1.53
CA LEU A 165 6.61 -12.44 -0.43
C LEU A 165 6.33 -13.91 -0.75
N SER A 166 5.25 -14.20 -1.47
CA SER A 166 4.92 -15.56 -1.92
C SER A 166 5.94 -16.11 -2.92
N GLU A 167 6.44 -15.29 -3.85
CA GLU A 167 7.52 -15.67 -4.78
C GLU A 167 8.83 -15.99 -4.04
N LEU A 168 9.06 -15.36 -2.88
CA LEU A 168 10.17 -15.64 -1.98
C LEU A 168 9.89 -16.80 -1.00
N GLY A 169 8.75 -17.49 -1.15
CA GLY A 169 8.37 -18.65 -0.34
C GLY A 169 7.73 -18.31 1.02
N VAL A 170 7.40 -17.03 1.28
CA VAL A 170 6.75 -16.61 2.52
C VAL A 170 5.24 -16.68 2.37
N SER A 171 4.59 -17.45 3.23
CA SER A 171 3.12 -17.50 3.35
C SER A 171 2.64 -16.92 4.68
N LEU A 172 1.37 -16.50 4.71
CA LEU A 172 0.74 -16.04 5.96
C LEU A 172 0.83 -17.11 7.07
N ALA A 173 0.55 -18.38 6.73
CA ALA A 173 0.60 -19.47 7.68
C ALA A 173 2.01 -19.72 8.25
N ALA A 174 3.05 -19.64 7.39
CA ALA A 174 4.43 -19.77 7.84
C ALA A 174 4.84 -18.63 8.77
N ALA A 175 4.45 -17.39 8.43
CA ALA A 175 4.74 -16.22 9.25
C ALA A 175 4.02 -16.26 10.62
N GLN A 176 2.78 -16.73 10.67
CA GLN A 176 2.04 -16.93 11.92
C GLN A 176 2.71 -18.00 12.79
N ALA A 177 3.08 -19.15 12.21
CA ALA A 177 3.75 -20.23 12.93
C ALA A 177 5.11 -19.80 13.50
N ALA A 178 5.88 -19.00 12.77
CA ALA A 178 7.16 -18.47 13.25
C ALA A 178 6.97 -17.55 14.47
N LEU A 179 5.92 -16.74 14.52
CA LEU A 179 5.62 -15.86 15.65
C LEU A 179 5.15 -16.63 16.90
N GLU A 180 4.54 -17.82 16.74
CA GLU A 180 4.09 -18.64 17.85
C GLU A 180 5.25 -19.41 18.53
N THR A 181 6.37 -19.57 17.83
CA THR A 181 7.52 -20.35 18.25
C THR A 181 8.69 -19.54 18.80
N GLY A 182 8.69 -18.21 18.60
CA GLY A 182 9.71 -17.26 19.06
C GLY A 182 9.30 -16.53 20.31
#